data_e6a2e556faf0a158c0a4ff1a6c776a7e
#
_entry.id   e6a2e556faf0a158c0a4ff1a6c776a7e
#
_cell.length_a   1.000
_cell.length_b   1.000
_cell.length_c   1.000
_cell.angle_alpha   90.00
_cell.angle_beta   90.00
_cell.angle_gamma   90.00
#
_symmetry.space_group_name_H-M   'P 1'
#
loop_
_entity.id
_entity.type
_entity.pdbx_description
1 polymer ?
#
loop_
_entity_poly.entity_id
_entity_poly.type
_entity_poly.pdbx_seq_one_letter_code
_entity_poly.pdbx_strand_id
1 'polypeptide(L)'
;MARIATVKRVTGETQIELTLNLDGSGKCDVKNPIGFFDHMLKSFCKHGLFDLRGEIKGDLEVDQHHTIEDTGIVLGECFRKALGDCAGIYRSGFFIYPMDETLVQAAVDFGGRAYLVSNANLTGIPLVSVSGGKEASFQTDCFEDFWHGFVNAAQCNLHIDVIRGRSD
;
A
#
# COMPACT_ATOMS: atom_id res chain seq x y z
N MET A 1 -5.09 -20.62 -13.09
CA MET A 1 -5.38 -19.33 -13.77
C MET A 1 -4.37 -18.33 -13.25
N ALA A 2 -3.95 -17.36 -14.07
CA ALA A 2 -3.07 -16.29 -13.58
C ALA A 2 -3.83 -15.40 -12.60
N ARG A 3 -3.22 -15.05 -11.46
CA ARG A 3 -3.81 -14.20 -10.42
C ARG A 3 -3.52 -12.73 -10.76
N ILE A 4 -4.22 -12.24 -11.78
CA ILE A 4 -4.05 -10.87 -12.29
C ILE A 4 -5.39 -10.14 -12.24
N ALA A 5 -5.37 -8.89 -11.77
CA ALA A 5 -6.55 -8.04 -11.77
C ALA A 5 -6.21 -6.60 -12.14
N THR A 6 -7.12 -5.97 -12.86
CA THR A 6 -7.09 -4.53 -13.15
C THR A 6 -8.28 -3.86 -12.49
N VAL A 7 -8.01 -2.74 -11.83
CA VAL A 7 -9.05 -1.89 -11.21
C VAL A 7 -8.81 -0.47 -11.65
N LYS A 8 -9.91 0.20 -11.97
CA LYS A 8 -9.95 1.63 -12.26
C LYS A 8 -10.96 2.30 -11.35
N ARG A 9 -10.54 3.38 -10.69
CA ARG A 9 -11.37 4.24 -9.84
C ARG A 9 -11.23 5.69 -10.33
N VAL A 10 -12.36 6.36 -10.45
CA VAL A 10 -12.42 7.78 -10.82
C VAL A 10 -13.40 8.45 -9.87
N THR A 11 -12.93 9.47 -9.16
CA THR A 11 -13.74 10.32 -8.28
C THR A 11 -13.66 11.77 -8.74
N GLY A 12 -14.13 12.71 -7.93
CA GLY A 12 -13.92 14.14 -8.17
C GLY A 12 -12.46 14.57 -7.91
N GLU A 13 -11.75 13.81 -7.06
CA GLU A 13 -10.41 14.14 -6.55
C GLU A 13 -9.31 13.28 -7.19
N THR A 14 -9.63 12.03 -7.59
CA THR A 14 -8.61 11.09 -8.05
C THR A 14 -8.98 10.36 -9.34
N GLN A 15 -7.96 9.96 -10.07
CA GLN A 15 -8.05 9.02 -11.19
C GLN A 15 -6.93 8.00 -11.08
N ILE A 16 -7.28 6.76 -10.72
CA ILE A 16 -6.32 5.69 -10.44
C ILE A 16 -6.69 4.46 -11.26
N GLU A 17 -5.70 3.91 -11.95
CA GLU A 17 -5.85 2.63 -12.66
C GLU A 17 -4.62 1.77 -12.38
N LEU A 18 -4.81 0.62 -11.73
CA LEU A 18 -3.74 -0.31 -11.38
C LEU A 18 -4.05 -1.71 -11.91
N THR A 19 -3.01 -2.37 -12.39
CA THR A 19 -3.02 -3.80 -12.73
C THR A 19 -2.00 -4.49 -11.83
N LEU A 20 -2.48 -5.43 -11.01
CA LEU A 20 -1.68 -6.25 -10.10
C LEU A 20 -1.59 -7.68 -10.64
N ASN A 21 -0.38 -8.24 -10.64
CA ASN A 21 -0.11 -9.66 -10.83
C ASN A 21 0.51 -10.23 -9.54
N LEU A 22 -0.20 -11.12 -8.87
CA LEU A 22 0.27 -11.77 -7.63
C LEU A 22 1.38 -12.81 -7.89
N ASP A 23 1.46 -13.34 -9.11
CA ASP A 23 2.49 -14.29 -9.55
C ASP A 23 3.59 -13.57 -10.36
N GLY A 24 3.99 -12.41 -9.89
CA GLY A 24 4.94 -11.53 -10.55
C GLY A 24 6.40 -11.83 -10.27
N SER A 25 7.25 -10.88 -10.59
CA SER A 25 8.71 -10.94 -10.43
C SER A 25 9.29 -9.78 -9.62
N GLY A 26 8.43 -8.96 -9.03
CA GLY A 26 8.81 -7.78 -8.23
C GLY A 26 8.99 -6.50 -9.05
N LYS A 27 8.29 -6.39 -10.18
CA LYS A 27 8.37 -5.20 -11.05
C LYS A 27 7.27 -4.21 -10.70
N CYS A 28 7.68 -2.94 -10.53
CA CYS A 28 6.75 -1.84 -10.32
C CYS A 28 6.94 -0.81 -11.43
N ASP A 29 5.92 -0.65 -12.27
CA ASP A 29 5.84 0.35 -13.34
C ASP A 29 4.56 1.18 -13.15
N VAL A 30 4.56 1.96 -12.07
CA VAL A 30 3.45 2.84 -11.70
C VAL A 30 3.91 4.28 -11.83
N LYS A 31 3.15 5.08 -12.56
CA LYS A 31 3.34 6.53 -12.56
C LYS A 31 2.66 7.11 -11.33
N ASN A 32 3.46 7.55 -10.37
CA ASN A 32 3.00 8.10 -9.10
C ASN A 32 3.65 9.47 -8.85
N PRO A 33 2.86 10.52 -8.59
CA PRO A 33 3.39 11.86 -8.37
C PRO A 33 4.04 12.05 -6.98
N ILE A 34 3.77 11.17 -6.00
CA ILE A 34 4.30 11.26 -4.62
C ILE A 34 5.57 10.40 -4.50
N GLY A 35 6.74 11.04 -4.49
CA GLY A 35 8.02 10.36 -4.64
C GLY A 35 8.31 9.30 -3.56
N PHE A 36 8.04 9.59 -2.27
CA PHE A 36 8.23 8.61 -1.19
C PHE A 36 7.25 7.45 -1.31
N PHE A 37 5.99 7.73 -1.62
CA PHE A 37 4.97 6.69 -1.83
C PHE A 37 5.30 5.80 -3.04
N ASP A 38 5.84 6.37 -4.11
CA ASP A 38 6.36 5.62 -5.26
C ASP A 38 7.47 4.64 -4.83
N HIS A 39 8.39 5.10 -3.98
CA HIS A 39 9.44 4.25 -3.41
C HIS A 39 8.85 3.11 -2.57
N MET A 40 7.82 3.37 -1.77
CA MET A 40 7.14 2.34 -0.98
C MET A 40 6.43 1.32 -1.85
N LEU A 41 5.73 1.73 -2.91
CA LEU A 41 5.11 0.80 -3.86
C LEU A 41 6.14 -0.09 -4.57
N LYS A 42 7.31 0.48 -4.93
CA LYS A 42 8.42 -0.29 -5.50
C LYS A 42 8.97 -1.31 -4.53
N SER A 43 9.14 -0.93 -3.26
CA SER A 43 9.59 -1.83 -2.20
C SER A 43 8.58 -2.95 -1.93
N PHE A 44 7.30 -2.61 -1.87
CA PHE A 44 6.20 -3.57 -1.73
C PHE A 44 6.21 -4.61 -2.85
N CYS A 45 6.31 -4.18 -4.10
CA CYS A 45 6.39 -5.09 -5.26
C CYS A 45 7.64 -5.96 -5.18
N LYS A 46 8.80 -5.35 -4.90
CA LYS A 46 10.09 -6.05 -4.85
C LYS A 46 10.14 -7.15 -3.81
N HIS A 47 9.68 -6.87 -2.60
CA HIS A 47 9.72 -7.82 -1.49
C HIS A 47 8.58 -8.84 -1.53
N GLY A 48 7.40 -8.43 -2.03
CA GLY A 48 6.26 -9.33 -2.21
C GLY A 48 6.31 -10.15 -3.50
N LEU A 49 7.27 -9.88 -4.40
CA LEU A 49 7.37 -10.47 -5.73
C LEU A 49 6.11 -10.26 -6.60
N PHE A 50 5.38 -9.17 -6.35
CA PHE A 50 4.24 -8.76 -7.16
C PHE A 50 4.71 -7.96 -8.37
N ASP A 51 3.97 -8.03 -9.49
CA ASP A 51 4.11 -7.00 -10.53
C ASP A 51 2.94 -6.05 -10.46
N LEU A 52 3.24 -4.75 -10.40
CA LEU A 52 2.26 -3.67 -10.36
C LEU A 52 2.54 -2.67 -11.47
N ARG A 53 1.51 -2.29 -12.23
CA ARG A 53 1.62 -1.28 -13.28
C ARG A 53 0.38 -0.40 -13.32
N GLY A 54 0.56 0.84 -13.74
CA GLY A 54 -0.57 1.75 -13.92
C GLY A 54 -0.23 3.21 -13.71
N GLU A 55 -1.23 3.99 -13.39
CA GLU A 55 -1.12 5.43 -13.17
C GLU A 55 -1.98 5.86 -11.99
N ILE A 56 -1.42 6.73 -11.16
CA ILE A 56 -2.06 7.36 -10.01
C ILE A 56 -2.06 8.86 -10.27
N LYS A 57 -3.23 9.47 -10.23
CA LYS A 57 -3.43 10.92 -10.29
C LYS A 57 -4.37 11.33 -9.16
N GLY A 58 -4.09 12.45 -8.53
CA GLY A 58 -4.95 13.05 -7.50
C GLY A 58 -4.72 14.54 -7.39
N ASP A 59 -5.53 15.16 -6.58
CA ASP A 59 -5.62 16.60 -6.32
C ASP A 59 -4.56 17.08 -5.30
N LEU A 60 -3.28 16.84 -5.63
CA LEU A 60 -2.14 17.16 -4.73
C LEU A 60 -2.01 18.64 -4.39
N GLU A 61 -2.70 19.52 -5.08
CA GLU A 61 -2.85 20.93 -4.73
C GLU A 61 -3.68 21.14 -3.45
N VAL A 62 -4.48 20.13 -3.06
CA VAL A 62 -5.20 20.11 -1.77
C VAL A 62 -4.28 19.49 -0.72
N ASP A 63 -4.03 18.18 -0.83
CA ASP A 63 -3.08 17.42 -0.02
C ASP A 63 -2.80 16.03 -0.64
N GLN A 64 -2.21 15.11 0.12
CA GLN A 64 -1.92 13.74 -0.34
C GLN A 64 -2.99 12.73 0.07
N HIS A 65 -3.91 13.07 0.96
CA HIS A 65 -4.85 12.14 1.59
C HIS A 65 -5.68 11.37 0.57
N HIS A 66 -6.46 12.07 -0.28
CA HIS A 66 -7.32 11.41 -1.27
C HIS A 66 -6.53 10.46 -2.19
N THR A 67 -5.33 10.89 -2.61
CA THR A 67 -4.49 10.10 -3.52
C THR A 67 -4.01 8.82 -2.86
N ILE A 68 -3.59 8.89 -1.60
CA ILE A 68 -3.04 7.76 -0.85
C ILE A 68 -4.15 6.79 -0.43
N GLU A 69 -5.25 7.28 0.13
CA GLU A 69 -6.40 6.47 0.52
C GLU A 69 -7.00 5.72 -0.68
N ASP A 70 -7.30 6.42 -1.76
CA ASP A 70 -7.90 5.84 -2.96
C ASP A 70 -6.95 4.83 -3.64
N THR A 71 -5.63 5.02 -3.54
CA THR A 71 -4.66 4.00 -3.98
C THR A 71 -4.75 2.74 -3.12
N GLY A 72 -4.91 2.88 -1.81
CA GLY A 72 -5.17 1.76 -0.89
C GLY A 72 -6.42 0.98 -1.30
N ILE A 73 -7.52 1.68 -1.56
CA ILE A 73 -8.78 1.09 -2.03
C ILE A 73 -8.57 0.31 -3.33
N VAL A 74 -7.98 0.94 -4.34
CA VAL A 74 -7.75 0.31 -5.66
C VAL A 74 -6.85 -0.90 -5.56
N LEU A 75 -5.76 -0.81 -4.77
CA LEU A 75 -4.85 -1.93 -4.55
C LEU A 75 -5.55 -3.08 -3.80
N GLY A 76 -6.33 -2.78 -2.77
CA GLY A 76 -7.13 -3.77 -2.03
C GLY A 76 -8.12 -4.50 -2.94
N GLU A 77 -8.83 -3.76 -3.81
CA GLU A 77 -9.70 -4.37 -4.81
C GLU A 77 -8.94 -5.25 -5.82
N CYS A 78 -7.73 -4.85 -6.22
CA CYS A 78 -6.88 -5.67 -7.07
C CYS A 78 -6.54 -7.00 -6.40
N PHE A 79 -6.15 -6.98 -5.12
CA PHE A 79 -5.91 -8.20 -4.34
C PHE A 79 -7.14 -9.08 -4.27
N ARG A 80 -8.28 -8.54 -3.88
CA ARG A 80 -9.53 -9.29 -3.78
C ARG A 80 -9.93 -9.96 -5.10
N LYS A 81 -9.84 -9.22 -6.22
CA LYS A 81 -10.18 -9.74 -7.54
C LYS A 81 -9.18 -10.79 -8.02
N ALA A 82 -7.87 -10.59 -7.77
CA ALA A 82 -6.83 -11.52 -8.18
C ALA A 82 -6.83 -12.82 -7.35
N LEU A 83 -7.19 -12.74 -6.06
CA LEU A 83 -7.32 -13.91 -5.18
C LEU A 83 -8.59 -14.73 -5.43
N GLY A 84 -9.63 -14.12 -5.98
CA GLY A 84 -10.89 -14.78 -6.28
C GLY A 84 -11.56 -15.37 -5.02
N ASP A 85 -11.81 -16.67 -5.03
CA ASP A 85 -12.41 -17.42 -3.92
C ASP A 85 -11.41 -17.83 -2.84
N CYS A 86 -10.14 -17.43 -2.97
CA CYS A 86 -9.04 -17.80 -2.10
C CYS A 86 -8.76 -19.30 -2.01
N ALA A 87 -9.26 -20.11 -2.95
CA ALA A 87 -9.02 -21.54 -2.95
C ALA A 87 -7.55 -21.87 -3.26
N GLY A 88 -6.98 -22.79 -2.48
CA GLY A 88 -5.62 -23.30 -2.71
C GLY A 88 -4.48 -22.35 -2.33
N ILE A 89 -4.76 -21.29 -1.56
CA ILE A 89 -3.72 -20.38 -1.05
C ILE A 89 -3.53 -20.57 0.48
N TYR A 90 -2.34 -20.21 0.96
CA TYR A 90 -2.15 -19.89 2.39
C TYR A 90 -2.71 -18.48 2.59
N ARG A 91 -3.97 -18.37 3.06
CA ARG A 91 -4.66 -17.09 3.15
C ARG A 91 -4.11 -16.15 4.22
N SER A 92 -3.41 -16.69 5.23
CA SER A 92 -2.80 -15.94 6.32
C SER A 92 -1.29 -16.03 6.30
N GLY A 93 -0.63 -14.95 6.67
CA GLY A 93 0.82 -14.88 6.77
C GLY A 93 1.26 -13.75 7.70
N PHE A 94 2.50 -13.81 8.12
CA PHE A 94 3.11 -12.77 8.93
C PHE A 94 4.59 -12.61 8.57
N PHE A 95 5.13 -11.44 8.88
CA PHE A 95 6.54 -11.16 8.76
C PHE A 95 7.01 -10.20 9.85
N ILE A 96 8.24 -10.38 10.31
CA ILE A 96 8.91 -9.46 11.21
C ILE A 96 10.13 -8.93 10.46
N TYR A 97 10.19 -7.61 10.27
CA TYR A 97 11.23 -6.99 9.46
C TYR A 97 12.03 -5.98 10.28
N PRO A 98 13.35 -6.15 10.37
CA PRO A 98 14.25 -5.19 10.98
C PRO A 98 14.79 -4.21 9.93
N MET A 99 14.91 -2.95 10.31
CA MET A 99 15.68 -1.95 9.59
C MET A 99 16.36 -1.04 10.61
N ASP A 100 17.68 -1.17 10.73
CA ASP A 100 18.50 -0.52 11.75
C ASP A 100 17.91 -0.75 13.18
N GLU A 101 17.52 0.33 13.88
CA GLU A 101 16.91 0.24 15.21
C GLU A 101 15.41 -0.07 15.17
N THR A 102 14.79 -0.02 14.01
CA THR A 102 13.35 -0.25 13.85
C THR A 102 13.04 -1.71 13.62
N LEU A 103 12.03 -2.22 14.31
CA LEU A 103 11.51 -3.57 14.15
C LEU A 103 9.99 -3.51 14.04
N VAL A 104 9.47 -3.97 12.90
CA VAL A 104 8.04 -4.00 12.61
C VAL A 104 7.58 -5.43 12.41
N GLN A 105 6.40 -5.76 12.96
CA GLN A 105 5.67 -6.98 12.67
C GLN A 105 4.40 -6.65 11.88
N ALA A 106 4.13 -7.42 10.83
CA ALA A 106 2.85 -7.38 10.13
C ALA A 106 2.27 -8.78 10.04
N ALA A 107 0.96 -8.90 10.25
CA ALA A 107 0.21 -10.15 10.07
C ALA A 107 -1.07 -9.87 9.27
N VAL A 108 -1.33 -10.69 8.26
CA VAL A 108 -2.47 -10.54 7.36
C VAL A 108 -3.25 -11.85 7.25
N ASP A 109 -4.60 -11.75 7.17
CA ASP A 109 -5.48 -12.88 6.84
C ASP A 109 -6.56 -12.43 5.83
N PHE A 110 -6.53 -12.97 4.63
CA PHE A 110 -7.55 -12.76 3.60
C PHE A 110 -8.80 -13.60 3.85
N GLY A 111 -9.33 -13.50 5.07
CA GLY A 111 -10.46 -14.28 5.57
C GLY A 111 -11.85 -13.75 5.20
N GLY A 112 -11.95 -12.73 4.35
CA GLY A 112 -13.22 -12.16 3.90
C GLY A 112 -13.88 -11.19 4.90
N ARG A 113 -13.14 -10.72 5.92
CA ARG A 113 -13.60 -9.73 6.90
C ARG A 113 -12.57 -8.63 7.04
N ALA A 114 -12.99 -7.39 6.85
CA ALA A 114 -12.13 -6.24 6.99
C ALA A 114 -11.90 -5.89 8.46
N TYR A 115 -10.64 -5.83 8.87
CA TYR A 115 -10.27 -5.31 10.19
C TYR A 115 -8.82 -4.86 10.20
N LEU A 116 -8.56 -3.62 10.61
CA LEU A 116 -7.22 -3.07 10.79
C LEU A 116 -6.93 -2.89 12.27
N VAL A 117 -5.77 -3.34 12.71
CA VAL A 117 -5.14 -2.94 13.97
C VAL A 117 -3.77 -2.38 13.65
N SER A 118 -3.51 -1.15 14.03
CA SER A 118 -2.20 -0.52 13.87
C SER A 118 -1.77 0.09 15.20
N ASN A 119 -0.53 -0.15 15.60
CA ASN A 119 0.15 0.59 16.65
C ASN A 119 1.34 1.39 16.10
N ALA A 120 1.37 1.63 14.80
CA ALA A 120 2.33 2.53 14.17
C ALA A 120 1.97 3.97 14.55
N ASN A 121 2.45 4.42 15.71
CA ASN A 121 2.23 5.78 16.19
C ASN A 121 3.17 6.75 15.45
N LEU A 122 2.85 7.02 14.19
CA LEU A 122 3.59 7.98 13.39
C LEU A 122 3.31 9.39 13.91
N THR A 123 4.32 10.25 13.81
CA THR A 123 4.27 11.59 14.45
C THR A 123 3.35 12.57 13.75
N GLY A 124 2.88 12.27 12.54
CA GLY A 124 2.20 13.21 11.65
C GLY A 124 3.13 14.27 11.06
N ILE A 125 4.42 14.23 11.39
CA ILE A 125 5.42 15.12 10.77
C ILE A 125 5.72 14.58 9.37
N PRO A 126 5.57 15.41 8.32
CA PRO A 126 5.85 14.95 6.96
C PRO A 126 7.31 14.49 6.80
N LEU A 127 7.49 13.31 6.22
CA LEU A 127 8.82 12.87 5.80
C LEU A 127 9.26 13.71 4.60
N VAL A 128 10.38 14.39 4.74
CA VAL A 128 10.94 15.22 3.68
C VAL A 128 12.20 14.55 3.14
N SER A 129 12.19 14.22 1.87
CA SER A 129 13.36 13.72 1.17
C SER A 129 13.81 14.72 0.10
N VAL A 130 15.12 14.90 -0.05
CA VAL A 130 15.69 15.72 -1.11
C VAL A 130 16.46 14.80 -2.05
N SER A 131 15.96 14.62 -3.26
CA SER A 131 16.63 13.83 -4.30
C SER A 131 16.71 14.65 -5.58
N GLY A 132 17.94 14.77 -6.13
CA GLY A 132 18.17 15.51 -7.37
C GLY A 132 17.78 17.01 -7.30
N GLY A 133 17.87 17.63 -6.10
CA GLY A 133 17.49 19.03 -5.89
C GLY A 133 15.99 19.30 -5.84
N LYS A 134 15.18 18.26 -5.84
CA LYS A 134 13.73 18.34 -5.60
C LYS A 134 13.39 17.85 -4.22
N GLU A 135 12.63 18.66 -3.50
CA GLU A 135 12.04 18.28 -2.22
C GLU A 135 10.77 17.46 -2.50
N ALA A 136 10.68 16.30 -1.86
CA ALA A 136 9.49 15.47 -1.86
C ALA A 136 9.07 15.25 -0.42
N SER A 137 7.80 15.48 -0.12
CA SER A 137 7.24 15.23 1.20
C SER A 137 6.25 14.08 1.14
N PHE A 138 6.13 13.35 2.26
CA PHE A 138 5.09 12.34 2.47
C PHE A 138 4.41 12.64 3.80
N GLN A 139 3.09 12.75 3.77
CA GLN A 139 2.28 12.98 4.97
C GLN A 139 2.09 11.66 5.71
N THR A 140 2.74 11.49 6.86
CA THR A 140 2.76 10.21 7.59
C THR A 140 1.42 9.83 8.20
N ASP A 141 0.52 10.79 8.45
CA ASP A 141 -0.86 10.57 8.87
C ASP A 141 -1.70 9.82 7.82
N CYS A 142 -1.40 9.98 6.53
CA CYS A 142 -2.04 9.20 5.46
C CYS A 142 -1.71 7.70 5.48
N PHE A 143 -0.79 7.25 6.34
CA PHE A 143 -0.45 5.83 6.47
C PHE A 143 -1.66 4.99 6.91
N GLU A 144 -2.40 5.44 7.90
CA GLU A 144 -3.58 4.72 8.37
C GLU A 144 -4.71 4.75 7.34
N ASP A 145 -4.91 5.88 6.64
CA ASP A 145 -5.93 6.00 5.60
C ASP A 145 -5.68 5.02 4.45
N PHE A 146 -4.42 4.88 4.02
CA PHE A 146 -4.04 3.87 3.03
C PHE A 146 -4.43 2.46 3.46
N TRP A 147 -4.06 2.07 4.69
CA TRP A 147 -4.33 0.71 5.17
C TRP A 147 -5.81 0.48 5.47
N HIS A 148 -6.55 1.48 5.95
CA HIS A 148 -8.00 1.41 6.07
C HIS A 148 -8.67 1.19 4.71
N GLY A 149 -8.30 1.98 3.71
CA GLY A 149 -8.77 1.81 2.33
C GLY A 149 -8.46 0.41 1.79
N PHE A 150 -7.20 -0.04 1.94
CA PHE A 150 -6.76 -1.36 1.51
C PHE A 150 -7.54 -2.50 2.18
N VAL A 151 -7.58 -2.53 3.50
CA VAL A 151 -8.21 -3.60 4.30
C VAL A 151 -9.70 -3.72 3.98
N ASN A 152 -10.39 -2.58 3.89
CA ASN A 152 -11.81 -2.54 3.56
C ASN A 152 -12.09 -3.08 2.16
N ALA A 153 -11.27 -2.72 1.18
CA ALA A 153 -11.43 -3.16 -0.20
C ALA A 153 -11.00 -4.62 -0.41
N ALA A 154 -9.88 -5.03 0.19
CA ALA A 154 -9.36 -6.40 0.12
C ALA A 154 -10.17 -7.40 0.95
N GLN A 155 -10.97 -6.94 1.92
CA GLN A 155 -11.71 -7.76 2.88
C GLN A 155 -10.77 -8.70 3.66
N CYS A 156 -9.71 -8.13 4.22
CA CYS A 156 -8.72 -8.85 5.01
C CYS A 156 -8.59 -8.30 6.42
N ASN A 157 -8.05 -9.10 7.34
CA ASN A 157 -7.54 -8.62 8.62
C ASN A 157 -6.08 -8.25 8.43
N LEU A 158 -5.67 -7.11 8.97
CA LEU A 158 -4.28 -6.66 8.97
C LEU A 158 -3.93 -6.11 10.35
N HIS A 159 -2.86 -6.63 10.92
CA HIS A 159 -2.25 -6.13 12.15
C HIS A 159 -0.86 -5.64 11.85
N ILE A 160 -0.53 -4.42 12.28
CA ILE A 160 0.78 -3.79 12.11
C ILE A 160 1.25 -3.31 13.48
N ASP A 161 2.38 -3.85 13.95
CA ASP A 161 2.98 -3.49 15.22
C ASP A 161 4.40 -2.97 15.01
N VAL A 162 4.65 -1.72 15.40
CA VAL A 162 6.00 -1.20 15.58
C VAL A 162 6.50 -1.65 16.95
N ILE A 163 7.30 -2.72 16.97
CA ILE A 163 7.80 -3.33 18.21
C ILE A 163 8.84 -2.41 18.86
N ARG A 164 9.64 -1.75 18.04
CA ARG A 164 10.63 -0.75 18.45
C ARG A 164 11.05 0.11 17.25
N GLY A 165 11.49 1.31 17.50
CA GLY A 165 11.96 2.28 16.52
C GLY A 165 11.97 3.69 17.13
N ARG A 166 12.62 4.63 16.46
CA ARG A 166 12.73 6.04 16.90
C ARG A 166 12.34 7.02 15.80
N SER A 167 12.25 6.55 14.56
CA SER A 167 11.86 7.36 13.40
C SER A 167 10.60 6.80 12.74
N ASP A 168 9.85 7.69 12.12
CA ASP A 168 8.69 7.35 11.31
C ASP A 168 9.11 6.66 10.01
#